data_131c5d5eaa7b2ab2e1d087bf15ea0659
#
_entry.id   131c5d5eaa7b2ab2e1d087bf15ea0659
#
_cell.length_a   1.000
_cell.length_b   1.000
_cell.length_c   1.000
_cell.angle_alpha   90.00
_cell.angle_beta   90.00
_cell.angle_gamma   90.00
#
_symmetry.space_group_name_H-M   'P 1'
#
loop_
_entity.id
_entity.type
_entity.pdbx_description
1 polymer ?
#
loop_
_entity_poly.entity_id
_entity_poly.type
_entity_poly.pdbx_seq_one_letter_code
_entity_poly.pdbx_strand_id
1 'polypeptide(L)' 'MDSKQDYGYLELRIEEILKKNNISKNKLCKDLDIPRANLNRYCQQRFQRIDANLICKICYYLNCDISDLIEYHKN' A
#
# COMPACT_ATOMS: atom_id res chain seq x y z
N MET A 1 3.05 16.55 27.32
CA MET A 1 3.44 16.23 27.03
C MET A 1 3.40 15.60 26.18
N ASP A 2 3.22 15.81 25.63
CA ASP A 2 3.26 15.01 24.96
C ASP A 2 4.45 14.69 24.52
N SER A 3 4.99 14.30 24.81
CA SER A 3 6.25 13.77 24.51
C SER A 3 6.24 12.86 23.34
N LYS A 4 5.24 12.92 22.59
CA LYS A 4 5.13 12.08 21.44
C LYS A 4 6.10 12.51 20.37
N GLN A 5 7.00 11.63 20.04
CA GLN A 5 7.98 11.88 19.01
C GLN A 5 7.36 11.65 17.64
N ASP A 6 7.63 12.53 16.71
CA ASP A 6 7.14 12.37 15.35
C ASP A 6 8.26 11.83 14.47
N TYR A 7 8.09 10.60 14.01
CA TYR A 7 9.12 9.93 13.22
C TYR A 7 8.85 9.96 11.73
N GLY A 8 7.80 10.67 11.31
CA GLY A 8 7.41 10.64 9.92
C GLY A 8 6.40 9.55 9.66
N TYR A 9 6.20 9.21 8.40
CA TYR A 9 5.19 8.23 8.06
C TYR A 9 5.50 7.55 6.74
N LEU A 10 4.83 6.43 6.50
CA LEU A 10 4.93 5.70 5.23
C LEU A 10 3.69 5.99 4.40
N GLU A 11 3.92 6.19 3.13
CA GLU A 11 2.83 6.36 2.17
C GLU A 11 2.81 5.17 1.22
N LEU A 12 1.64 4.57 1.06
CA LEU A 12 1.47 3.49 0.09
C LEU A 12 0.88 4.07 -1.19
N ARG A 13 1.50 3.76 -2.31
CA ARG A 13 1.10 4.31 -3.61
C ARG A 13 0.41 3.28 -4.48
N ILE A 14 -0.41 2.46 -3.86
CA ILE A 14 -1.08 1.38 -4.57
C ILE A 14 -1.95 1.91 -5.70
N GLU A 15 -2.74 2.95 -5.42
CA GLU A 15 -3.65 3.49 -6.43
C GLU A 15 -2.90 4.04 -7.64
N GLU A 16 -1.78 4.71 -7.39
CA GLU A 16 -1.00 5.28 -8.49
C GLU A 16 -0.46 4.20 -9.40
N ILE A 17 0.05 3.11 -8.81
CA ILE A 17 0.60 2.03 -9.60
C ILE A 17 -0.48 1.29 -10.36
N LEU A 18 -1.64 1.10 -9.74
CA LEU A 18 -2.77 0.47 -10.42
C LEU A 18 -3.21 1.29 -11.62
N LYS A 19 -3.32 2.61 -11.45
CA LYS A 19 -3.67 3.50 -12.54
C LYS A 19 -2.65 3.42 -13.67
N LYS A 20 -1.40 3.45 -13.31
CA LYS A 20 -0.31 3.41 -14.27
C LYS A 20 -0.36 2.13 -15.10
N ASN A 21 -0.78 1.04 -14.50
CA ASN A 21 -0.86 -0.25 -15.16
C ASN A 21 -2.25 -0.57 -15.69
N ASN A 22 -3.17 0.37 -15.55
CA ASN A 22 -4.53 0.23 -16.05
C ASN A 22 -5.24 -0.97 -15.43
N ILE A 23 -5.07 -1.15 -14.13
CA ILE A 23 -5.65 -2.24 -13.36
C ILE A 23 -6.58 -1.66 -12.32
N SER A 24 -7.80 -2.20 -12.21
CA SER A 24 -8.76 -1.74 -11.21
C SER A 24 -8.47 -2.38 -9.86
N LYS A 25 -8.95 -1.72 -8.79
CA LYS A 25 -8.84 -2.29 -7.46
C LYS A 25 -9.59 -3.61 -7.34
N ASN A 26 -10.74 -3.70 -8.00
CA ASN A 26 -11.53 -4.93 -7.98
C ASN A 26 -10.77 -6.09 -8.59
N LYS A 27 -10.09 -5.84 -9.70
CA LYS A 27 -9.31 -6.88 -10.34
C LYS A 27 -8.14 -7.32 -9.47
N LEU A 28 -7.46 -6.38 -8.85
CA LEU A 28 -6.34 -6.71 -7.96
C LEU A 28 -6.84 -7.57 -6.80
N CYS A 29 -7.92 -7.17 -6.16
CA CYS A 29 -8.46 -7.91 -5.03
C CYS A 29 -8.90 -9.32 -5.44
N LYS A 30 -9.52 -9.42 -6.60
CA LYS A 30 -9.99 -10.71 -7.09
C LYS A 30 -8.82 -11.64 -7.39
N ASP A 31 -7.83 -11.13 -8.11
CA ASP A 31 -6.71 -11.96 -8.55
C ASP A 31 -5.81 -12.38 -7.41
N LEU A 32 -5.68 -11.55 -6.39
CA LEU A 32 -4.80 -11.84 -5.25
C LEU A 32 -5.55 -12.31 -4.01
N ASP A 33 -6.89 -12.42 -4.12
CA ASP A 33 -7.72 -12.84 -2.99
C ASP A 33 -7.51 -11.93 -1.78
N ILE A 34 -7.62 -10.63 -1.99
CA ILE A 34 -7.47 -9.63 -0.95
C ILE A 34 -8.84 -9.03 -0.64
N PRO A 35 -9.26 -9.02 0.64
CA PRO A 35 -10.51 -8.34 0.98
C PRO A 35 -10.47 -6.88 0.60
N ARG A 36 -11.52 -6.39 -0.04
CA ARG A 36 -11.56 -5.02 -0.52
C ARG A 36 -11.38 -4.01 0.60
N ALA A 37 -11.91 -4.32 1.79
CA ALA A 37 -11.78 -3.44 2.94
C ALA A 37 -10.32 -3.27 3.35
N ASN A 38 -9.53 -4.34 3.26
CA ASN A 38 -8.12 -4.26 3.58
C ASN A 38 -7.38 -3.38 2.59
N LEU A 39 -7.66 -3.57 1.31
CA LEU A 39 -7.02 -2.75 0.29
C LEU A 39 -7.39 -1.29 0.45
N ASN A 40 -8.66 -1.00 0.73
CA ASN A 40 -9.12 0.37 0.91
C ASN A 40 -8.40 1.07 2.06
N ARG A 41 -8.17 0.35 3.16
CA ARG A 41 -7.45 0.95 4.30
C ARG A 41 -6.04 1.38 3.89
N TYR A 42 -5.37 0.53 3.13
CA TYR A 42 -4.01 0.88 2.68
C TYR A 42 -4.05 2.04 1.68
N CYS A 43 -5.01 2.05 0.78
CA CYS A 43 -5.13 3.14 -0.19
C CYS A 43 -5.45 4.45 0.48
N GLN A 44 -6.21 4.42 1.58
CA GLN A 44 -6.56 5.63 2.32
C GLN A 44 -5.52 5.99 3.39
N GLN A 45 -4.40 5.30 3.40
CA GLN A 45 -3.32 5.53 4.36
C GLN A 45 -3.77 5.32 5.80
N ARG A 46 -4.75 4.45 6.01
CA ARG A 46 -5.31 4.20 7.34
C ARG A 46 -4.79 2.88 7.88
N PHE A 47 -3.54 2.86 8.25
CA PHE A 47 -2.91 1.65 8.76
C PHE A 47 -1.81 2.02 9.74
N GLN A 48 -1.57 1.14 10.69
CA GLN A 48 -0.43 1.24 11.59
C GLN A 48 0.54 0.10 11.36
N ARG A 49 0.05 -0.96 10.78
CA ARG A 49 0.86 -2.13 10.47
C ARG A 49 0.64 -2.51 9.03
N ILE A 50 1.66 -3.08 8.44
CA ILE A 50 1.62 -3.52 7.06
C ILE A 50 1.83 -5.02 7.03
N ASP A 51 0.95 -5.71 6.34
CA ASP A 51 1.08 -7.15 6.12
C ASP A 51 2.14 -7.38 5.05
N ALA A 52 3.27 -7.93 5.44
CA ALA A 52 4.38 -8.15 4.50
C ALA A 52 3.96 -9.05 3.35
N ASN A 53 3.15 -10.06 3.62
CA ASN A 53 2.71 -10.96 2.57
C ASN A 53 1.85 -10.24 1.54
N LEU A 54 1.01 -9.32 1.99
CA LEU A 54 0.20 -8.54 1.08
C LEU A 54 1.07 -7.67 0.17
N ILE A 55 2.09 -7.05 0.74
CA ILE A 55 3.00 -6.23 -0.03
C ILE A 55 3.74 -7.08 -1.06
N CYS A 56 4.18 -8.26 -0.67
CA CYS A 56 4.85 -9.16 -1.60
C CYS A 56 3.94 -9.57 -2.75
N LYS A 57 2.68 -9.87 -2.45
CA LYS A 57 1.71 -10.22 -3.48
C LYS A 57 1.55 -9.11 -4.50
N ILE A 58 1.44 -7.87 -4.01
CA ILE A 58 1.23 -6.74 -4.90
C ILE A 58 2.47 -6.48 -5.74
N CYS A 59 3.64 -6.52 -5.13
CA CYS A 59 4.88 -6.33 -5.87
C CYS A 59 5.05 -7.38 -6.96
N TYR A 60 4.75 -8.62 -6.62
CA TYR A 60 4.86 -9.70 -7.60
C TYR A 60 3.85 -9.51 -8.73
N TYR A 61 2.60 -9.21 -8.39
CA TYR A 61 1.53 -9.06 -9.37
C TYR A 61 1.79 -7.91 -10.33
N LEU A 62 2.26 -6.79 -9.80
CA LEU A 62 2.53 -5.60 -10.60
C LEU A 62 3.95 -5.54 -11.14
N ASN A 63 4.76 -6.51 -10.79
CA ASN A 63 6.17 -6.57 -11.22
C ASN A 63 6.89 -5.26 -10.91
N CYS A 64 6.78 -4.82 -9.66
CA CYS A 64 7.41 -3.58 -9.23
C CYS A 64 8.25 -3.83 -7.99
N ASP A 65 9.12 -2.86 -7.69
CA ASP A 65 9.94 -2.89 -6.49
C ASP A 65 9.17 -2.30 -5.33
N ILE A 66 9.58 -2.63 -4.11
CA ILE A 66 8.95 -2.07 -2.93
C ILE A 66 9.07 -0.55 -2.92
N SER A 67 10.17 -0.01 -3.47
CA SER A 67 10.37 1.44 -3.53
C SER A 67 9.37 2.13 -4.44
N ASP A 68 8.78 1.40 -5.38
CA ASP A 68 7.73 1.96 -6.23
C ASP A 68 6.40 2.03 -5.50
N LEU A 69 6.25 1.20 -4.47
CA LEU A 69 4.98 1.02 -3.79
C LEU A 69 4.90 1.80 -2.48
N ILE A 70 6.00 1.94 -1.77
CA ILE A 70 6.03 2.57 -0.45
C ILE A 70 7.07 3.67 -0.44
N GLU A 71 6.70 4.81 0.15
CA GLU A 71 7.63 5.92 0.31
C GLU A 71 7.61 6.39 1.75
N TYR A 72 8.80 6.68 2.29
CA TYR A 72 8.91 7.23 3.63
C TYR A 72 8.98 8.75 3.55
N HIS A 73 8.15 9.40 4.34
CA HIS A 73 8.13 10.86 4.43
C HIS A 73 8.63 11.28 5.79
N LYS A 74 9.65 12.08 5.78
CA LYS A 74 10.26 12.60 6.98
C LYS A 74 9.58 13.90 7.39
N ASN A 75 9.43 14.09 8.67
CA ASN A 75 8.90 15.36 9.18
C ASN A 75 9.96 16.41 9.30
#